data_d90a3552da1070ee5bb2bff22fa553c0
#
_entry.id   d90a3552da1070ee5bb2bff22fa553c0
#
_cell.length_a   1.000
_cell.length_b   1.000
_cell.length_c   1.000
_cell.angle_alpha   90.00
_cell.angle_beta   90.00
_cell.angle_gamma   90.00
#
_symmetry.space_group_name_H-M   'P 1'
#
loop_
_entity.id
_entity.type
_entity.pdbx_description
1 polymer ?
#
loop_
_entity_poly.entity_id
_entity_poly.type
_entity_poly.pdbx_seq_one_letter_code
_entity_poly.pdbx_strand_id
1 'polypeptide(L)'
;MKIQNFRHVGIVTTNLKNSLNFYENYLGLKIIKVAKENTKLMKNILNLKKCNLTTIKLGYKKKVFLELLYFKGLSQKKRDTKIFSSGLTHFSITVKNLDKIYNNLKKNNIKFLSKPALSYDKKVKLVFCKSPENIFIELVEVI
;
A
#
# COMPACT_ATOMS: atom_id res chain seq x y z
N MET A 1 -21.58 -7.76 -18.16
CA MET A 1 -20.22 -7.22 -17.91
C MET A 1 -19.42 -8.28 -17.14
N LYS A 2 -18.20 -8.64 -17.58
CA LYS A 2 -17.37 -9.66 -16.90
C LYS A 2 -16.03 -9.02 -16.51
N ILE A 3 -15.70 -9.06 -15.22
CA ILE A 3 -14.36 -8.70 -14.73
C ILE A 3 -13.39 -9.83 -15.13
N GLN A 4 -12.27 -9.48 -15.77
CA GLN A 4 -11.28 -10.47 -16.18
C GLN A 4 -10.25 -10.76 -15.08
N ASN A 5 -9.77 -9.74 -14.38
CA ASN A 5 -8.87 -9.90 -13.25
C ASN A 5 -8.83 -8.62 -12.38
N PHE A 6 -8.25 -8.76 -11.19
CA PHE A 6 -7.88 -7.65 -10.32
C PHE A 6 -6.45 -7.19 -10.68
N ARG A 7 -6.25 -5.91 -10.99
CA ARG A 7 -4.94 -5.39 -11.42
C ARG A 7 -4.05 -4.94 -10.28
N HIS A 8 -4.50 -3.96 -9.50
CA HIS A 8 -3.74 -3.38 -8.39
C HIS A 8 -4.63 -2.50 -7.49
N VAL A 9 -4.11 -2.17 -6.33
CA VAL A 9 -4.59 -1.07 -5.50
C VAL A 9 -3.77 0.17 -5.82
N GLY A 10 -4.42 1.29 -6.14
CA GLY A 10 -3.76 2.58 -6.33
C GLY A 10 -3.68 3.37 -5.02
N ILE A 11 -2.50 3.87 -4.67
CA ILE A 11 -2.27 4.67 -3.47
C ILE A 11 -1.55 5.95 -3.85
N VAL A 12 -2.17 7.08 -3.54
CA VAL A 12 -1.52 8.40 -3.71
C VAL A 12 -0.56 8.63 -2.56
N THR A 13 0.70 8.95 -2.88
CA THR A 13 1.72 9.32 -1.91
C THR A 13 2.17 10.76 -2.06
N THR A 14 2.40 11.42 -0.94
CA THR A 14 3.00 12.76 -0.88
C THR A 14 4.52 12.71 -0.64
N ASN A 15 5.04 11.57 -0.20
CA ASN A 15 6.46 11.35 0.08
C ASN A 15 6.92 10.00 -0.46
N LEU A 16 7.36 10.02 -1.72
CA LEU A 16 7.75 8.83 -2.44
C LEU A 16 8.89 8.05 -1.76
N LYS A 17 9.86 8.75 -1.16
CA LYS A 17 10.97 8.12 -0.45
C LYS A 17 10.48 7.29 0.74
N ASN A 18 9.58 7.84 1.56
CA ASN A 18 9.03 7.12 2.71
C ASN A 18 8.16 5.94 2.28
N SER A 19 7.35 6.12 1.22
CA SER A 19 6.51 5.05 0.69
C SER A 19 7.35 3.90 0.16
N LEU A 20 8.36 4.17 -0.65
CA LEU A 20 9.26 3.13 -1.18
C LEU A 20 10.02 2.43 -0.05
N ASN A 21 10.53 3.17 0.94
CA ASN A 21 11.17 2.55 2.10
C ASN A 21 10.23 1.58 2.82
N PHE A 22 8.96 1.95 2.98
CA PHE A 22 7.97 1.09 3.63
C PHE A 22 7.63 -0.14 2.79
N TYR A 23 7.23 0.06 1.54
CA TYR A 23 6.73 -1.05 0.71
C TYR A 23 7.85 -1.96 0.19
N GLU A 24 9.02 -1.40 -0.16
CA GLU A 24 10.13 -2.17 -0.72
C GLU A 24 11.04 -2.73 0.39
N ASN A 25 11.55 -1.88 1.30
CA ASN A 25 12.54 -2.32 2.27
C ASN A 25 11.91 -3.04 3.47
N TYR A 26 10.74 -2.61 3.93
CA TYR A 26 10.11 -3.23 5.10
C TYR A 26 9.16 -4.37 4.73
N LEU A 27 8.34 -4.22 3.69
CA LEU A 27 7.38 -5.25 3.27
C LEU A 27 7.93 -6.18 2.17
N GLY A 28 9.09 -5.88 1.60
CA GLY A 28 9.77 -6.73 0.62
C GLY A 28 9.14 -6.75 -0.77
N LEU A 29 8.24 -5.82 -1.08
CA LEU A 29 7.74 -5.65 -2.44
C LEU A 29 8.88 -5.19 -3.36
N LYS A 30 8.78 -5.52 -4.65
CA LYS A 30 9.78 -5.10 -5.65
C LYS A 30 9.16 -4.11 -6.63
N ILE A 31 9.94 -3.11 -7.00
CA ILE A 31 9.58 -2.21 -8.11
C ILE A 31 9.58 -3.01 -9.40
N ILE A 32 8.42 -3.09 -10.04
CA ILE A 32 8.22 -3.77 -11.32
C ILE A 32 8.31 -2.78 -12.48
N LYS A 33 7.75 -1.58 -12.29
CA LYS A 33 7.74 -0.54 -13.32
C LYS A 33 7.67 0.84 -12.69
N VAL A 34 8.43 1.78 -13.26
CA VAL A 34 8.30 3.22 -13.01
C VAL A 34 7.91 3.87 -14.32
N ALA A 35 6.92 4.74 -14.29
CA ALA A 35 6.51 5.51 -15.46
C ALA A 35 6.23 6.97 -15.08
N LYS A 36 6.74 7.88 -15.91
CA LYS A 36 6.29 9.26 -15.93
C LYS A 36 5.17 9.35 -16.96
N GLU A 37 3.96 9.56 -16.49
CA GLU A 37 2.77 9.45 -17.31
C GLU A 37 2.62 10.64 -18.28
N ASN A 38 1.98 10.38 -19.42
CA ASN A 38 1.69 11.44 -20.40
C ASN A 38 0.72 12.46 -19.79
N THR A 39 1.18 13.69 -19.63
CA THR A 39 0.41 14.76 -18.95
C THR A 39 -0.91 15.04 -19.64
N LYS A 40 -0.97 15.09 -20.97
CA LYS A 40 -2.20 15.38 -21.73
C LYS A 40 -3.24 14.27 -21.52
N LEU A 41 -2.80 13.02 -21.65
CA LEU A 41 -3.68 11.86 -21.43
C LEU A 41 -4.21 11.83 -19.99
N MET A 42 -3.32 11.97 -18.99
CA MET A 42 -3.70 11.93 -17.59
C MET A 42 -4.65 13.07 -17.19
N LYS A 43 -4.42 14.27 -17.69
CA LYS A 43 -5.37 15.38 -17.48
C LYS A 43 -6.78 15.03 -17.97
N ASN A 44 -6.87 14.43 -19.13
CA ASN A 44 -8.17 14.06 -19.72
C ASN A 44 -8.86 12.96 -18.91
N ILE A 45 -8.21 11.83 -18.67
CA ILE A 45 -8.85 10.68 -18.02
C ILE A 45 -9.09 10.89 -16.52
N LEU A 46 -8.29 11.73 -15.85
CA LEU A 46 -8.47 12.08 -14.42
C LEU A 46 -9.27 13.37 -14.21
N ASN A 47 -9.68 14.05 -15.30
CA ASN A 47 -10.37 15.33 -15.25
C ASN A 47 -9.64 16.39 -14.39
N LEU A 48 -8.35 16.53 -14.60
CA LEU A 48 -7.50 17.45 -13.85
C LEU A 48 -7.03 18.62 -14.72
N LYS A 49 -7.04 19.83 -14.16
CA LYS A 49 -6.49 21.02 -14.83
C LYS A 49 -4.96 20.95 -14.98
N LYS A 50 -4.28 20.39 -13.98
CA LYS A 50 -2.82 20.16 -13.96
C LYS A 50 -2.56 18.71 -13.57
N CYS A 51 -1.61 18.05 -14.22
CA CYS A 51 -1.20 16.70 -13.87
C CYS A 51 0.27 16.50 -14.25
N ASN A 52 1.10 16.20 -13.26
CA ASN A 52 2.46 15.72 -13.43
C ASN A 52 2.59 14.48 -12.56
N LEU A 53 2.25 13.33 -13.15
CA LEU A 53 2.10 12.06 -12.45
C LEU A 53 3.27 11.14 -12.75
N THR A 54 3.87 10.62 -11.68
CA THR A 54 4.76 9.46 -11.74
C THR A 54 4.04 8.28 -11.07
N THR A 55 3.99 7.15 -11.75
CA THR A 55 3.46 5.91 -11.21
C THR A 55 4.59 4.92 -10.96
N ILE A 56 4.50 4.18 -9.84
CA ILE A 56 5.44 3.14 -9.48
C ILE A 56 4.65 1.88 -9.14
N LYS A 57 4.80 0.87 -9.97
CA LYS A 57 4.15 -0.43 -9.76
C LYS A 57 5.04 -1.33 -8.94
N LEU A 58 4.50 -1.80 -7.83
CA LEU A 58 5.15 -2.67 -6.87
C LEU A 58 4.44 -4.03 -6.81
N GLY A 59 5.21 -5.06 -6.53
CA GLY A 59 4.64 -6.39 -6.46
C GLY A 59 5.63 -7.46 -6.01
N TYR A 60 5.25 -8.72 -6.23
CA TYR A 60 6.03 -9.89 -5.90
C TYR A 60 5.97 -10.92 -7.04
N LYS A 61 7.08 -11.60 -7.36
CA LYS A 61 7.18 -12.57 -8.47
C LYS A 61 6.61 -12.05 -9.79
N LYS A 62 6.96 -10.79 -10.17
CA LYS A 62 6.49 -10.09 -11.38
C LYS A 62 4.99 -9.76 -11.41
N LYS A 63 4.22 -10.14 -10.39
CA LYS A 63 2.80 -9.78 -10.27
C LYS A 63 2.67 -8.45 -9.53
N VAL A 64 2.03 -7.47 -10.18
CA VAL A 64 1.74 -6.16 -9.56
C VAL A 64 0.56 -6.31 -8.62
N PHE A 65 0.64 -5.73 -7.41
CA PHE A 65 -0.49 -5.59 -6.49
C PHE A 65 -0.74 -4.14 -6.12
N LEU A 66 0.29 -3.31 -6.13
CA LEU A 66 0.24 -1.93 -5.67
C LEU A 66 0.76 -0.99 -6.75
N GLU A 67 0.12 0.16 -6.91
CA GLU A 67 0.59 1.26 -7.72
C GLU A 67 0.65 2.52 -6.86
N LEU A 68 1.85 3.06 -6.63
CA LEU A 68 2.02 4.36 -6.01
C LEU A 68 1.84 5.44 -7.07
N LEU A 69 1.00 6.43 -6.75
CA LEU A 69 0.75 7.59 -7.58
C LEU A 69 1.34 8.83 -6.91
N TYR A 70 2.34 9.44 -7.54
CA TYR A 70 2.97 10.66 -7.06
C TYR A 70 2.65 11.83 -7.97
N PHE A 71 1.77 12.72 -7.51
CA PHE A 71 1.36 13.94 -8.22
C PHE A 71 2.26 15.11 -7.80
N LYS A 72 3.23 15.46 -8.63
CA LYS A 72 4.11 16.61 -8.37
C LYS A 72 3.36 17.93 -8.56
N GLY A 73 3.45 18.81 -7.56
CA GLY A 73 2.88 20.16 -7.63
C GLY A 73 1.37 20.25 -7.38
N LEU A 74 0.72 19.16 -6.97
CA LEU A 74 -0.65 19.20 -6.46
C LEU A 74 -0.64 19.15 -4.93
N SER A 75 -1.43 20.05 -4.31
CA SER A 75 -1.66 20.01 -2.86
C SER A 75 -2.51 18.79 -2.52
N GLN A 76 -2.03 17.99 -1.59
CA GLN A 76 -2.69 16.75 -1.17
C GLN A 76 -2.91 16.79 0.33
N LYS A 77 -4.16 16.62 0.77
CA LYS A 77 -4.48 16.47 2.18
C LYS A 77 -4.26 15.02 2.61
N LYS A 78 -3.50 14.83 3.67
CA LYS A 78 -3.34 13.51 4.29
C LYS A 78 -4.67 13.06 4.87
N ARG A 79 -5.14 11.87 4.52
CA ARG A 79 -6.36 11.29 5.11
C ARG A 79 -6.06 10.84 6.55
N ASP A 80 -6.95 11.14 7.46
CA ASP A 80 -6.99 10.49 8.78
C ASP A 80 -7.94 9.29 8.71
N THR A 81 -7.41 8.17 8.26
CA THR A 81 -8.19 6.93 8.12
C THR A 81 -8.15 6.14 9.42
N LYS A 82 -9.32 5.85 9.95
CA LYS A 82 -9.53 4.87 11.03
C LYS A 82 -9.92 3.54 10.40
N ILE A 83 -9.67 2.41 11.09
CA ILE A 83 -9.95 1.08 10.53
C ILE A 83 -11.44 0.88 10.18
N PHE A 84 -12.32 1.60 10.85
CA PHE A 84 -13.76 1.59 10.62
C PHE A 84 -14.27 2.77 9.77
N SER A 85 -13.38 3.53 9.12
CA SER A 85 -13.81 4.59 8.18
C SER A 85 -14.49 3.98 6.95
N SER A 86 -15.53 4.63 6.45
CA SER A 86 -16.15 4.21 5.20
C SER A 86 -15.17 4.28 4.01
N GLY A 87 -15.23 3.32 3.12
CA GLY A 87 -14.38 3.20 1.93
C GLY A 87 -13.19 2.25 2.15
N LEU A 88 -12.20 2.35 1.26
CA LEU A 88 -11.00 1.51 1.35
C LEU A 88 -10.15 1.91 2.54
N THR A 89 -10.11 1.06 3.57
CA THR A 89 -9.30 1.26 4.79
C THR A 89 -8.03 0.44 4.80
N HIS A 90 -8.05 -0.75 4.23
CA HIS A 90 -6.90 -1.67 4.21
C HIS A 90 -6.87 -2.57 2.98
N PHE A 91 -5.74 -3.18 2.77
CA PHE A 91 -5.57 -4.38 1.96
C PHE A 91 -4.70 -5.39 2.72
N SER A 92 -4.81 -6.66 2.36
CA SER A 92 -4.15 -7.76 3.07
C SER A 92 -2.99 -8.34 2.26
N ILE A 93 -1.91 -8.72 2.96
CA ILE A 93 -0.74 -9.39 2.40
C ILE A 93 -0.43 -10.63 3.22
N THR A 94 -0.31 -11.77 2.56
CA THR A 94 0.19 -12.99 3.21
C THR A 94 1.70 -12.92 3.34
N VAL A 95 2.19 -13.17 4.54
CA VAL A 95 3.62 -13.12 4.90
C VAL A 95 4.07 -14.43 5.55
N LYS A 96 5.38 -14.60 5.68
CA LYS A 96 5.99 -15.68 6.47
C LYS A 96 6.71 -15.08 7.68
N ASN A 97 6.69 -15.76 8.82
CA ASN A 97 7.32 -15.31 10.07
C ASN A 97 6.81 -13.94 10.54
N LEU A 98 5.49 -13.84 10.73
CA LEU A 98 4.82 -12.59 11.10
C LEU A 98 5.43 -11.93 12.34
N ASP A 99 5.82 -12.68 13.36
CA ASP A 99 6.44 -12.14 14.57
C ASP A 99 7.76 -11.43 14.28
N LYS A 100 8.58 -11.99 13.39
CA LYS A 100 9.84 -11.38 12.97
C LYS A 100 9.59 -10.07 12.22
N ILE A 101 8.60 -10.07 11.31
CA ILE A 101 8.20 -8.87 10.56
C ILE A 101 7.65 -7.81 11.52
N TYR A 102 6.75 -8.19 12.42
CA TYR A 102 6.19 -7.30 13.43
C TYR A 102 7.28 -6.61 14.26
N ASN A 103 8.23 -7.38 14.80
CA ASN A 103 9.31 -6.86 15.60
C ASN A 103 10.22 -5.90 14.81
N ASN A 104 10.55 -6.25 13.55
CA ASN A 104 11.35 -5.40 12.68
C ASN A 104 10.63 -4.07 12.35
N LEU A 105 9.38 -4.13 11.95
CA LEU A 105 8.58 -2.95 11.64
C LEU A 105 8.40 -2.05 12.87
N LYS A 106 8.18 -2.65 14.05
CA LYS A 106 8.05 -1.92 15.31
C LYS A 106 9.34 -1.18 15.68
N LYS A 107 10.52 -1.80 15.51
CA LYS A 107 11.82 -1.14 15.69
C LYS A 107 12.03 0.05 14.75
N ASN A 108 11.38 0.03 13.58
CA ASN A 108 11.41 1.13 12.60
C ASN A 108 10.23 2.12 12.77
N ASN A 109 9.64 2.18 13.98
CA ASN A 109 8.57 3.10 14.37
C ASN A 109 7.28 2.97 13.54
N ILE A 110 7.03 1.83 12.90
CA ILE A 110 5.76 1.55 12.25
C ILE A 110 4.70 1.28 13.31
N LYS A 111 3.57 1.98 13.20
CA LYS A 111 2.45 1.87 14.14
C LYS A 111 1.60 0.65 13.81
N PHE A 112 1.19 -0.07 14.84
CA PHE A 112 0.29 -1.21 14.79
C PHE A 112 -0.96 -0.93 15.63
N LEU A 113 -2.08 -1.55 15.28
CA LEU A 113 -3.31 -1.47 16.07
C LEU A 113 -3.25 -2.36 17.31
N SER A 114 -2.53 -3.49 17.23
CA SER A 114 -2.40 -4.46 18.31
C SER A 114 -1.07 -5.24 18.18
N LYS A 115 -0.85 -6.21 19.06
CA LYS A 115 0.11 -7.30 18.83
C LYS A 115 -0.49 -8.33 17.85
N PRO A 116 0.34 -9.13 17.14
CA PRO A 116 -0.15 -10.26 16.35
C PRO A 116 -1.01 -11.20 17.19
N ALA A 117 -2.13 -11.64 16.63
CA ALA A 117 -3.06 -12.56 17.28
C ALA A 117 -3.49 -13.67 16.32
N LEU A 118 -3.81 -14.83 16.88
CA LEU A 118 -4.41 -15.93 16.14
C LEU A 118 -5.89 -15.66 15.86
N SER A 119 -6.36 -16.08 14.70
CA SER A 119 -7.79 -16.17 14.42
C SER A 119 -8.48 -17.16 15.36
N TYR A 120 -9.80 -17.05 15.49
CA TYR A 120 -10.58 -17.95 16.36
C TYR A 120 -10.37 -19.42 16.01
N ASP A 121 -10.33 -19.75 14.72
CA ASP A 121 -10.09 -21.11 14.20
C ASP A 121 -8.60 -21.51 14.17
N LYS A 122 -7.71 -20.63 14.65
CA LYS A 122 -6.24 -20.81 14.73
C LYS A 122 -5.54 -21.10 13.40
N LYS A 123 -6.19 -20.86 12.27
CA LYS A 123 -5.61 -21.12 10.94
C LYS A 123 -4.70 -20.01 10.44
N VAL A 124 -4.88 -18.81 10.97
CA VAL A 124 -4.04 -17.66 10.59
C VAL A 124 -3.64 -16.87 11.83
N LYS A 125 -2.49 -16.22 11.72
CA LYS A 125 -2.03 -15.19 12.65
C LYS A 125 -1.99 -13.88 11.90
N LEU A 126 -2.51 -12.80 12.48
CA LEU A 126 -2.65 -11.53 11.77
C LEU A 126 -2.39 -10.32 12.65
N VAL A 127 -2.08 -9.20 12.00
CA VAL A 127 -1.93 -7.89 12.64
C VAL A 127 -2.11 -6.78 11.61
N PHE A 128 -2.60 -5.63 12.05
CA PHE A 128 -2.71 -4.43 11.21
C PHE A 128 -1.61 -3.43 11.55
N CYS A 129 -0.85 -3.00 10.53
CA CYS A 129 0.06 -1.87 10.63
C CYS A 129 -0.41 -0.70 9.79
N LYS A 130 0.09 0.50 10.08
CA LYS A 130 -0.27 1.73 9.38
C LYS A 130 0.82 2.13 8.40
N SER A 131 0.46 2.33 7.13
CA SER A 131 1.36 2.80 6.09
C SER A 131 1.68 4.30 6.23
N PRO A 132 2.71 4.82 5.52
CA PRO A 132 3.00 6.26 5.45
C PRO A 132 1.82 7.10 4.94
N GLU A 133 0.92 6.53 4.14
CA GLU A 133 -0.27 7.18 3.57
C GLU A 133 -1.49 7.12 4.50
N ASN A 134 -1.33 6.61 5.72
CA ASN A 134 -2.39 6.44 6.72
C ASN A 134 -3.49 5.44 6.33
N ILE A 135 -3.23 4.51 5.45
CA ILE A 135 -4.07 3.32 5.25
C ILE A 135 -3.50 2.15 6.05
N PHE A 136 -4.33 1.15 6.32
CA PHE A 136 -3.88 -0.03 7.04
C PHE A 136 -3.41 -1.11 6.08
N ILE A 137 -2.42 -1.87 6.51
CA ILE A 137 -1.98 -3.10 5.87
C ILE A 137 -2.23 -4.24 6.85
N GLU A 138 -3.05 -5.19 6.44
CA GLU A 138 -3.25 -6.42 7.18
C GLU A 138 -2.16 -7.41 6.79
N LEU A 139 -1.34 -7.81 7.74
CA LEU A 139 -0.32 -8.83 7.55
C LEU A 139 -0.85 -10.15 8.10
N VAL A 140 -0.90 -11.18 7.26
CA VAL A 140 -1.49 -12.49 7.58
C VAL A 140 -0.46 -13.58 7.37
N GLU A 141 -0.24 -14.42 8.38
CA GLU A 141 0.52 -15.65 8.28
C GLU A 141 -0.44 -16.83 8.37
N VAL A 142 -0.37 -17.73 7.41
CA VAL A 142 -1.10 -19.00 7.43
C VAL A 142 -0.32 -19.99 8.30
N ILE A 143 -0.97 -20.61 9.28
CA ILE A 143 -0.37 -21.53 10.25
C ILE A 143 -0.48 -22.96 9.72
#